data_5a73cb5079ad814a14bf67741fff004d
#
_entry.id   5a73cb5079ad814a14bf67741fff004d
#
_cell.length_a   1.000
_cell.length_b   1.000
_cell.length_c   1.000
_cell.angle_alpha   90.00
_cell.angle_beta   90.00
_cell.angle_gamma   90.00
#
_symmetry.space_group_name_H-M   'P 1'
#
loop_
_entity.id
_entity.type
_entity.pdbx_description
1 polymer ?
#
loop_
_entity_poly.entity_id
_entity_poly.type
_entity_poly.pdbx_seq_one_letter_code
_entity_poly.pdbx_strand_id
1 'polypeptide(L)'
;NLLDVGSFPGGWCQIVKEKVKNGKILGIDKKEIEEIKGVKFLVGDFLDKESKTTIVEYFQSNIDVILSDMAPNTTGNKSLDCIRTNELCLDILNFSKKILNKKGVLVSKLFMGEDFQEIKINAKKNFKKINFFKPNSSRDESRETYIHCSGLST
;
A
#
# COMPACT_ATOMS: atom_id res chain seq x y z
N ASN A 1 12.58 2.17 -7.34
CA ASN A 1 11.45 1.30 -7.68
C ASN A 1 10.28 1.57 -6.75
N LEU A 2 9.09 1.79 -7.30
CA LEU A 2 7.90 2.08 -6.53
C LEU A 2 6.72 1.20 -6.97
N LEU A 3 6.02 0.64 -5.99
CA LEU A 3 4.78 -0.10 -6.15
C LEU A 3 3.62 0.70 -5.54
N ASP A 4 2.54 0.89 -6.31
CA ASP A 4 1.29 1.51 -5.87
C ASP A 4 0.16 0.47 -5.94
N VAL A 5 -0.39 0.08 -4.79
CA VAL A 5 -1.40 -0.96 -4.66
C VAL A 5 -2.76 -0.35 -4.34
N GLY A 6 -3.77 -0.69 -5.14
CA GLY A 6 -5.05 0.01 -5.14
C GLY A 6 -4.94 1.35 -5.87
N SER A 7 -4.31 1.30 -7.04
CA SER A 7 -3.85 2.51 -7.75
C SER A 7 -4.95 3.24 -8.54
N PHE A 8 -6.13 2.62 -8.74
CA PHE A 8 -7.24 3.30 -9.44
C PHE A 8 -7.70 4.57 -8.69
N PRO A 9 -7.95 5.69 -9.36
CA PRO A 9 -7.92 5.93 -10.81
C PRO A 9 -6.55 6.34 -11.37
N GLY A 10 -5.46 6.31 -10.60
CA GLY A 10 -4.10 6.62 -11.05
C GLY A 10 -3.53 7.94 -10.53
N GLY A 11 -4.24 8.64 -9.67
CA GLY A 11 -3.81 9.95 -9.16
C GLY A 11 -2.48 9.92 -8.40
N TRP A 12 -2.24 8.89 -7.59
CA TRP A 12 -0.97 8.73 -6.90
C TRP A 12 0.17 8.42 -7.88
N CYS A 13 -0.08 7.55 -8.87
CA CYS A 13 0.88 7.24 -9.91
C CYS A 13 1.30 8.47 -10.73
N GLN A 14 0.39 9.41 -11.01
CA GLN A 14 0.71 10.68 -11.68
C GLN A 14 1.70 11.51 -10.86
N ILE A 15 1.42 11.70 -9.56
CA ILE A 15 2.29 12.46 -8.65
C ILE A 15 3.64 11.77 -8.50
N VAL A 16 3.63 10.45 -8.33
CA VAL A 16 4.86 9.65 -8.21
C VAL A 16 5.73 9.80 -9.45
N LYS A 17 5.13 9.76 -10.65
CA LYS A 17 5.87 9.90 -11.91
C LYS A 17 6.58 11.24 -12.04
N GLU A 18 6.02 12.31 -11.51
CA GLU A 18 6.67 13.63 -11.48
C GLU A 18 7.87 13.66 -10.54
N LYS A 19 7.84 12.88 -9.45
CA LYS A 19 8.86 12.84 -8.41
C LYS A 19 9.98 11.83 -8.71
N VAL A 20 9.63 10.67 -9.27
CA VAL A 20 10.57 9.57 -9.56
C VAL A 20 11.14 9.75 -10.95
N LYS A 21 12.37 10.20 -11.03
CA LYS A 21 13.08 10.40 -12.32
C LYS A 21 13.67 9.12 -12.88
N ASN A 22 14.17 8.24 -12.02
CA ASN A 22 14.80 6.98 -12.38
C ASN A 22 14.19 5.84 -11.58
N GLY A 23 13.96 4.70 -12.21
CA GLY A 23 13.39 3.52 -11.59
C GLY A 23 12.06 3.10 -12.23
N LYS A 24 11.59 1.93 -11.82
CA LYS A 24 10.34 1.35 -12.29
C LYS A 24 9.19 1.79 -11.37
N ILE A 25 8.06 2.11 -11.97
CA ILE A 25 6.80 2.39 -11.27
C ILE A 25 5.77 1.39 -11.76
N LEU A 26 5.16 0.67 -10.83
CA LEU A 26 4.08 -0.28 -11.11
C LEU A 26 2.88 0.07 -10.24
N GLY A 27 1.73 0.27 -10.89
CA GLY A 27 0.43 0.33 -10.22
C GLY A 27 -0.33 -0.98 -10.41
N ILE A 28 -1.05 -1.44 -9.40
CA ILE A 28 -1.96 -2.58 -9.49
C ILE A 28 -3.34 -2.22 -8.95
N ASP A 29 -4.36 -2.57 -9.70
CA ASP A 29 -5.77 -2.46 -9.28
C ASP A 29 -6.62 -3.51 -9.99
N LYS A 30 -7.79 -3.80 -9.43
CA LYS A 30 -8.81 -4.67 -10.07
C LYS A 30 -9.44 -4.00 -11.29
N LYS A 31 -9.43 -2.67 -11.31
CA LYS A 31 -9.97 -1.85 -12.38
C LYS A 31 -8.86 -1.42 -13.33
N GLU A 32 -9.22 -1.35 -14.60
CA GLU A 32 -8.34 -0.79 -15.63
C GLU A 32 -8.09 0.70 -15.38
N ILE A 33 -6.85 1.13 -15.59
CA ILE A 33 -6.40 2.51 -15.37
C ILE A 33 -5.90 3.05 -16.71
N GLU A 34 -6.23 4.29 -17.03
CA GLU A 34 -5.72 4.98 -18.21
C GLU A 34 -4.18 5.04 -18.21
N GLU A 35 -3.61 4.91 -19.39
CA GLU A 35 -2.16 4.89 -19.55
C GLU A 35 -1.51 6.18 -19.04
N ILE A 36 -0.50 6.01 -18.20
CA ILE A 36 0.38 7.10 -17.75
C ILE A 36 1.79 6.78 -18.26
N LYS A 37 2.34 7.67 -19.09
CA LYS A 37 3.68 7.47 -19.68
C LYS A 37 4.74 7.24 -18.59
N GLY A 38 5.39 6.07 -18.66
CA GLY A 38 6.45 5.67 -17.74
C GLY A 38 5.95 5.02 -16.43
N VAL A 39 4.66 4.67 -16.37
CA VAL A 39 4.06 3.84 -15.33
C VAL A 39 3.55 2.56 -15.98
N LYS A 40 3.86 1.42 -15.40
CA LYS A 40 3.24 0.13 -15.78
C LYS A 40 2.03 -0.11 -14.92
N PHE A 41 0.92 -0.53 -15.52
CA PHE A 41 -0.26 -0.98 -14.77
C PHE A 41 -0.49 -2.47 -14.96
N LEU A 42 -0.82 -3.12 -13.85
CA LEU A 42 -1.29 -4.50 -13.78
C LEU A 42 -2.76 -4.50 -13.36
N VAL A 43 -3.62 -5.07 -14.18
CA VAL A 43 -5.02 -5.31 -13.80
C VAL A 43 -5.10 -6.65 -13.09
N GLY A 44 -5.46 -6.65 -11.81
CA GLY A 44 -5.53 -7.85 -11.01
C GLY A 44 -5.84 -7.57 -9.54
N ASP A 45 -6.14 -8.64 -8.80
CA ASP A 45 -6.29 -8.56 -7.36
C ASP A 45 -4.92 -8.74 -6.68
N PHE A 46 -4.52 -7.76 -5.88
CA PHE A 46 -3.27 -7.86 -5.11
C PHE A 46 -3.25 -9.08 -4.18
N LEU A 47 -4.40 -9.54 -3.70
CA LEU A 47 -4.48 -10.69 -2.81
C LEU A 47 -4.09 -12.00 -3.51
N ASP A 48 -4.24 -12.07 -4.84
CA ASP A 48 -3.90 -13.26 -5.61
C ASP A 48 -2.40 -13.52 -5.61
N LYS A 49 -2.04 -14.79 -5.49
CA LYS A 49 -0.65 -15.24 -5.56
C LYS A 49 0.00 -14.91 -6.90
N GLU A 50 -0.75 -15.03 -7.99
CA GLU A 50 -0.29 -14.72 -9.34
C GLU A 50 0.08 -13.24 -9.48
N SER A 51 -0.77 -12.34 -9.00
CA SER A 51 -0.48 -10.89 -8.98
C SER A 51 0.79 -10.58 -8.21
N LYS A 52 0.97 -11.17 -7.03
CA LYS A 52 2.18 -11.00 -6.22
C LYS A 52 3.43 -11.52 -6.93
N THR A 53 3.32 -12.65 -7.63
CA THR A 53 4.43 -13.21 -8.44
C THR A 53 4.79 -12.27 -9.58
N THR A 54 3.80 -11.79 -10.33
CA THR A 54 4.01 -10.85 -11.44
C THR A 54 4.68 -9.54 -10.97
N ILE A 55 4.31 -9.02 -9.81
CA ILE A 55 4.95 -7.84 -9.21
C ILE A 55 6.45 -8.10 -8.97
N VAL A 56 6.78 -9.23 -8.35
CA VAL A 56 8.18 -9.60 -8.06
C VAL A 56 8.98 -9.77 -9.35
N GLU A 57 8.43 -10.46 -10.34
CA GLU A 57 9.06 -10.67 -11.66
C GLU A 57 9.25 -9.36 -12.42
N TYR A 58 8.31 -8.43 -12.32
CA TYR A 58 8.44 -7.13 -12.98
C TYR A 58 9.62 -6.31 -12.44
N PHE A 59 9.77 -6.24 -11.13
CA PHE A 59 10.86 -5.45 -10.55
C PHE A 59 12.22 -6.14 -10.66
N GLN A 60 12.28 -7.45 -10.51
CA GLN A 60 13.52 -8.27 -10.50
C GLN A 60 14.56 -7.79 -9.47
N SER A 61 14.13 -7.00 -8.51
CA SER A 61 14.95 -6.39 -7.47
C SER A 61 14.06 -5.93 -6.33
N ASN A 62 14.65 -5.50 -5.23
CA ASN A 62 13.90 -4.93 -4.13
C ASN A 62 13.27 -3.58 -4.51
N ILE A 63 12.18 -3.26 -3.84
CA ILE A 63 11.39 -2.05 -4.05
C ILE A 63 11.78 -1.01 -2.98
N ASP A 64 11.84 0.26 -3.36
CA ASP A 64 12.23 1.33 -2.43
C ASP A 64 11.02 1.92 -1.71
N VAL A 65 9.89 2.00 -2.41
CA VAL A 65 8.65 2.57 -1.86
C VAL A 65 7.46 1.69 -2.24
N ILE A 66 6.65 1.38 -1.24
CA ILE A 66 5.34 0.73 -1.43
C ILE A 66 4.27 1.68 -0.90
N LEU A 67 3.33 2.03 -1.77
CA LEU A 67 2.12 2.77 -1.41
C LEU A 67 0.92 1.85 -1.49
N SER A 68 -0.02 1.97 -0.56
CA SER A 68 -1.26 1.20 -0.60
C SER A 68 -2.43 2.05 -0.15
N ASP A 69 -3.35 2.27 -1.07
CA ASP A 69 -4.65 2.90 -0.82
C ASP A 69 -5.80 1.90 -1.03
N MET A 70 -5.50 0.62 -0.82
CA MET A 70 -6.51 -0.43 -0.95
C MET A 70 -7.68 -0.20 -0.01
N ALA A 71 -8.87 -0.35 -0.54
CA ALA A 71 -10.11 -0.39 0.23
C ALA A 71 -11.03 -1.46 -0.36
N PRO A 72 -11.70 -2.27 0.46
CA PRO A 72 -12.74 -3.17 0.00
C PRO A 72 -13.98 -2.37 -0.42
N ASN A 73 -14.88 -3.02 -1.15
CA ASN A 73 -16.20 -2.45 -1.35
C ASN A 73 -16.89 -2.26 0.00
N THR A 74 -17.43 -1.07 0.24
CA THR A 74 -18.12 -0.75 1.48
C THR A 74 -19.41 -1.56 1.59
N THR A 75 -19.63 -2.15 2.77
CA THR A 75 -20.84 -2.92 3.06
C THR A 75 -21.92 -2.05 3.72
N GLY A 76 -21.57 -0.86 4.17
CA GLY A 76 -22.42 0.00 5.03
C GLY A 76 -22.30 -0.35 6.53
N ASN A 77 -21.70 -1.49 6.86
CA ASN A 77 -21.37 -1.86 8.24
C ASN A 77 -19.95 -1.35 8.58
N LYS A 78 -19.88 -0.30 9.40
CA LYS A 78 -18.63 0.37 9.74
C LYS A 78 -17.58 -0.55 10.39
N SER A 79 -18.01 -1.50 11.22
CA SER A 79 -17.09 -2.45 11.87
C SER A 79 -16.52 -3.43 10.85
N LEU A 80 -17.36 -3.99 9.98
CA LEU A 80 -16.92 -4.93 8.95
C LEU A 80 -16.00 -4.27 7.92
N ASP A 81 -16.32 -3.04 7.52
CA ASP A 81 -15.49 -2.28 6.58
C ASP A 81 -14.12 -1.93 7.19
N CYS A 82 -14.09 -1.66 8.50
CA CYS A 82 -12.85 -1.44 9.25
C CYS A 82 -11.97 -2.71 9.25
N ILE A 83 -12.52 -3.85 9.64
CA ILE A 83 -11.82 -5.14 9.69
C ILE A 83 -11.24 -5.48 8.33
N ARG A 84 -12.04 -5.42 7.27
CA ARG A 84 -11.60 -5.73 5.89
C ARG A 84 -10.48 -4.80 5.39
N THR A 85 -10.57 -3.50 5.69
CA THR A 85 -9.51 -2.55 5.33
C THR A 85 -8.22 -2.86 6.08
N ASN A 86 -8.32 -3.22 7.35
CA ASN A 86 -7.16 -3.54 8.19
C ASN A 86 -6.51 -4.88 7.81
N GLU A 87 -7.28 -5.86 7.35
CA GLU A 87 -6.74 -7.09 6.75
C GLU A 87 -5.89 -6.80 5.52
N LEU A 88 -6.33 -5.88 4.64
CA LEU A 88 -5.54 -5.45 3.49
C LEU A 88 -4.23 -4.76 3.92
N CYS A 89 -4.27 -3.96 4.98
CA CYS A 89 -3.07 -3.36 5.56
C CYS A 89 -2.09 -4.42 6.11
N LEU A 90 -2.58 -5.45 6.78
CA LEU A 90 -1.75 -6.56 7.26
C LEU A 90 -1.13 -7.35 6.10
N ASP A 91 -1.88 -7.56 5.04
CA ASP A 91 -1.39 -8.27 3.86
C ASP A 91 -0.23 -7.52 3.17
N ILE A 92 -0.37 -6.20 2.98
CA ILE A 92 0.71 -5.41 2.39
C ILE A 92 1.92 -5.30 3.31
N LEU A 93 1.73 -5.22 4.63
CA LEU A 93 2.80 -5.29 5.61
C LEU A 93 3.58 -6.61 5.50
N ASN A 94 2.88 -7.73 5.36
CA ASN A 94 3.50 -9.05 5.21
C ASN A 94 4.22 -9.22 3.86
N PHE A 95 3.65 -8.69 2.80
CA PHE A 95 4.28 -8.71 1.48
C PHE A 95 5.55 -7.85 1.45
N SER A 96 5.50 -6.67 2.05
CA SER A 96 6.62 -5.72 2.07
C SER A 96 7.91 -6.32 2.68
N LYS A 97 7.79 -7.21 3.66
CA LYS A 97 8.95 -7.89 4.26
C LYS A 97 9.81 -8.65 3.26
N LYS A 98 9.19 -9.13 2.19
CA LYS A 98 9.85 -10.00 1.20
C LYS A 98 10.54 -9.22 0.08
N ILE A 99 10.06 -8.01 -0.21
CA ILE A 99 10.44 -7.28 -1.42
C ILE A 99 10.93 -5.85 -1.17
N LEU A 100 10.71 -5.31 0.02
CA LEU A 100 11.13 -3.95 0.33
C LEU A 100 12.64 -3.89 0.64
N ASN A 101 13.31 -2.86 0.16
CA ASN A 101 14.68 -2.55 0.55
C ASN A 101 14.81 -2.31 2.07
N LYS A 102 15.97 -2.59 2.65
CA LYS A 102 16.24 -2.35 4.07
C LYS A 102 15.98 -0.90 4.50
N LYS A 103 16.23 0.06 3.62
CA LYS A 103 15.95 1.50 3.83
C LYS A 103 14.62 1.93 3.21
N GLY A 104 13.86 0.98 2.68
CA GLY A 104 12.61 1.25 2.00
C GLY A 104 11.50 1.76 2.91
N VAL A 105 10.47 2.27 2.29
CA VAL A 105 9.32 2.89 2.94
C VAL A 105 8.04 2.21 2.48
N LEU A 106 7.16 1.94 3.44
CA LEU A 106 5.78 1.54 3.19
C LEU A 106 4.83 2.59 3.74
N VAL A 107 3.88 3.02 2.93
CA VAL A 107 2.71 3.81 3.37
C VAL A 107 1.45 3.02 3.02
N SER A 108 0.61 2.78 4.00
CA SER A 108 -0.64 2.03 3.79
C SER A 108 -1.80 2.65 4.54
N LYS A 109 -2.95 2.68 3.87
CA LYS A 109 -4.23 3.00 4.50
C LYS A 109 -4.60 1.95 5.53
N LEU A 110 -5.20 2.40 6.62
CA LEU A 110 -5.90 1.59 7.61
C LEU A 110 -7.04 2.39 8.23
N PHE A 111 -7.90 1.71 8.98
CA PHE A 111 -8.93 2.36 9.77
C PHE A 111 -8.64 2.23 11.27
N MET A 112 -8.89 3.30 12.01
CA MET A 112 -8.84 3.26 13.47
C MET A 112 -10.01 2.44 14.00
N GLY A 113 -9.71 1.30 14.62
CA GLY A 113 -10.68 0.34 15.13
C GLY A 113 -10.05 -0.69 16.05
N GLU A 114 -10.76 -1.78 16.33
CA GLU A 114 -10.34 -2.82 17.27
C GLU A 114 -9.03 -3.49 16.85
N ASP A 115 -8.84 -3.72 15.54
CA ASP A 115 -7.65 -4.40 14.98
C ASP A 115 -6.41 -3.50 14.86
N PHE A 116 -6.54 -2.22 15.22
CA PHE A 116 -5.43 -1.25 15.13
C PHE A 116 -4.19 -1.71 15.90
N GLN A 117 -4.38 -2.33 17.08
CA GLN A 117 -3.27 -2.81 17.89
C GLN A 117 -2.52 -3.96 17.23
N GLU A 118 -3.19 -4.85 16.52
CA GLU A 118 -2.55 -5.93 15.78
C GLU A 118 -1.65 -5.39 14.67
N ILE A 119 -2.15 -4.43 13.89
CA ILE A 119 -1.35 -3.73 12.85
C ILE A 119 -0.11 -3.09 13.48
N LYS A 120 -0.28 -2.37 14.59
CA LYS A 120 0.81 -1.70 15.29
C LYS A 120 1.87 -2.69 15.79
N ILE A 121 1.45 -3.83 16.35
CA ILE A 121 2.36 -4.88 16.83
C ILE A 121 3.11 -5.50 15.65
N ASN A 122 2.40 -5.84 14.57
CA ASN A 122 2.99 -6.43 13.36
C ASN A 122 4.02 -5.47 12.74
N ALA A 123 3.65 -4.21 12.59
CA ALA A 123 4.55 -3.21 12.02
C ALA A 123 5.81 -3.01 12.90
N LYS A 124 5.67 -2.93 14.23
CA LYS A 124 6.80 -2.79 15.15
C LYS A 124 7.78 -3.97 15.11
N LYS A 125 7.31 -5.16 14.85
CA LYS A 125 8.18 -6.34 14.70
C LYS A 125 9.06 -6.28 13.45
N ASN A 126 8.63 -5.54 12.43
CA ASN A 126 9.21 -5.60 11.11
C ASN A 126 9.88 -4.29 10.67
N PHE A 127 9.59 -3.18 11.32
CA PHE A 127 10.12 -1.87 10.96
C PHE A 127 10.68 -1.12 12.16
N LYS A 128 11.77 -0.41 11.93
CA LYS A 128 12.46 0.38 12.97
C LYS A 128 11.70 1.66 13.34
N LYS A 129 11.01 2.26 12.37
CA LYS A 129 10.24 3.50 12.55
C LYS A 129 8.83 3.32 12.03
N ILE A 130 7.87 3.69 12.84
CA ILE A 130 6.44 3.62 12.52
C ILE A 130 5.80 4.92 12.97
N ASN A 131 5.05 5.54 12.07
CA ASN A 131 4.24 6.71 12.36
C ASN A 131 2.83 6.51 11.81
N PHE A 132 1.85 7.05 12.50
CA PHE A 132 0.47 7.12 12.02
C PHE A 132 0.12 8.57 11.75
N PHE A 133 -0.57 8.82 10.68
CA PHE A 133 -1.01 10.17 10.34
C PHE A 133 -2.37 10.15 9.65
N LYS A 134 -3.16 11.17 9.95
CA LYS A 134 -4.43 11.42 9.29
C LYS A 134 -4.22 12.59 8.32
N PRO A 135 -4.48 12.40 7.00
CA PRO A 135 -4.35 13.49 6.04
C PRO A 135 -5.28 14.65 6.38
N ASN A 136 -4.82 15.89 6.18
CA ASN A 136 -5.65 17.08 6.41
C ASN A 136 -6.89 17.12 5.50
N SER A 137 -6.84 16.45 4.35
CA SER A 137 -7.96 16.28 3.42
C SER A 137 -8.99 15.24 3.89
N SER A 138 -8.68 14.44 4.89
CA SER A 138 -9.61 13.46 5.45
C SER A 138 -10.67 14.18 6.30
N ARG A 139 -11.94 13.75 6.17
CA ARG A 139 -13.03 14.30 7.02
C ARG A 139 -12.77 13.94 8.48
N ASP A 140 -13.10 14.86 9.39
CA ASP A 140 -12.88 14.64 10.83
C ASP A 140 -13.57 13.39 11.37
N GLU A 141 -14.72 13.05 10.81
CA GLU A 141 -15.52 11.87 11.17
C GLU A 141 -14.98 10.56 10.58
N SER A 142 -14.06 10.63 9.61
CA SER A 142 -13.47 9.46 8.96
C SER A 142 -12.51 8.76 9.91
N ARG A 143 -12.63 7.42 10.00
CA ARG A 143 -11.65 6.57 10.70
C ARG A 143 -10.40 6.28 9.89
N GLU A 144 -10.35 6.78 8.65
CA GLU A 144 -9.24 6.58 7.75
C GLU A 144 -7.98 7.26 8.29
N THR A 145 -6.91 6.49 8.35
CA THR A 145 -5.57 6.97 8.67
C THR A 145 -4.55 6.21 7.83
N TYR A 146 -3.30 6.62 7.87
CA TYR A 146 -2.21 5.96 7.17
C TYR A 146 -1.12 5.59 8.16
N ILE A 147 -0.54 4.40 7.95
CA ILE A 147 0.71 4.01 8.59
C ILE A 147 1.87 4.28 7.64
N HIS A 148 2.92 4.91 8.17
CA HIS A 148 4.20 5.08 7.51
C HIS A 148 5.23 4.23 8.25
N CYS A 149 5.80 3.25 7.56
CA CYS A 149 6.81 2.35 8.07
C CYS A 149 8.13 2.56 7.33
N SER A 150 9.25 2.61 8.03
CA SER A 150 10.57 2.72 7.40
C SER A 150 11.65 1.95 8.16
N GLY A 151 12.70 1.55 7.40
CA GLY A 151 13.79 0.79 7.94
C GLY A 151 13.36 -0.63 8.33
N LEU A 152 13.29 -1.53 7.34
CA LEU A 152 12.96 -2.93 7.57
C LEU A 152 13.93 -3.55 8.58
N SER A 153 13.39 -4.18 9.63
CA SER A 153 14.18 -4.96 10.59
C SER A 153 14.62 -6.27 9.94
N THR A 154 15.86 -6.59 10.09
CA THR A 154 16.43 -7.88 9.64
C THR A 154 16.15 -8.96 10.66
#